data_d477af5cfab5cb25869fc0581b7b3f2a
#
_entry.id   d477af5cfab5cb25869fc0581b7b3f2a
#
_cell.length_a   1.000
_cell.length_b   1.000
_cell.length_c   1.000
_cell.angle_alpha   90.00
_cell.angle_beta   90.00
_cell.angle_gamma   90.00
#
_symmetry.space_group_name_H-M   'P 1'
#
loop_
_entity.id
_entity.type
_entity.pdbx_description
1 polymer ?
#
loop_
_entity_poly.entity_id
_entity_poly.type
_entity_poly.pdbx_seq_one_letter_code
_entity_poly.pdbx_strand_id
1 'polypeptide(L)'
;MVDADRPVNLLGWSAGGRRAWAGAIAVVLITLGTVGCGHRGGDASTSGPEIVVHDAAISKQERRRVEVYWTGTGIADVAHGDAAGNSTQPEWTEGGVIARTVGRLYAQSAGGGLGACTATVVGANTVITAAHCVRTSDGAGSSRSATWDHQLYFVPGYHDGKSPYGGFTVRRVRMAEEWQDEGLDVAVLEMNASDDGKSISEVTGVQGISFTAEPSTLTHFFGYPYTTRVLHCEGDNSREYRASALLRIPCAMGVGSSGGPYIVDLDEDGAGSVVAVNIGGDETFSYGTALGAFARRLYAKSEHCSRDC
;
A
#
# COMPACT_ATOMS: atom_id res chain seq x y z
N MET A 1 3.33 30.96 -18.05
CA MET A 1 2.21 31.18 -17.10
C MET A 1 1.51 29.83 -17.03
N VAL A 2 1.92 29.02 -16.09
CA VAL A 2 1.41 27.63 -15.94
C VAL A 2 0.21 27.71 -15.00
N ASP A 3 -0.91 27.18 -15.48
CA ASP A 3 -2.20 27.19 -14.76
C ASP A 3 -2.13 26.23 -13.56
N ALA A 4 -2.16 26.79 -12.34
CA ALA A 4 -1.87 26.09 -11.08
C ALA A 4 -3.12 25.40 -10.45
N ASP A 5 -4.22 25.22 -11.20
CA ASP A 5 -5.53 24.82 -10.65
C ASP A 5 -6.08 23.47 -11.16
N ARG A 6 -5.23 22.52 -11.52
CA ARG A 6 -5.72 21.16 -11.78
C ARG A 6 -5.61 20.30 -10.52
N PRO A 7 -6.68 19.65 -10.09
CA PRO A 7 -6.59 18.70 -8.99
C PRO A 7 -5.73 17.50 -9.43
N VAL A 8 -4.74 17.15 -8.60
CA VAL A 8 -3.90 15.96 -8.78
C VAL A 8 -4.81 14.73 -8.69
N ASN A 9 -4.94 14.00 -9.79
CA ASN A 9 -5.74 12.77 -9.81
C ASN A 9 -4.87 11.61 -9.35
N LEU A 10 -4.76 11.44 -8.05
CA LEU A 10 -3.89 10.45 -7.38
C LEU A 10 -4.27 8.99 -7.70
N LEU A 11 -5.43 8.75 -8.30
CA LEU A 11 -5.98 7.41 -8.51
C LEU A 11 -6.35 7.10 -9.97
N GLY A 12 -5.96 7.93 -10.94
CA GLY A 12 -6.27 7.68 -12.35
C GLY A 12 -7.76 7.74 -12.73
N TRP A 13 -8.60 8.44 -11.95
CA TRP A 13 -10.06 8.45 -12.09
C TRP A 13 -10.57 9.78 -12.67
N SER A 14 -11.40 9.71 -13.66
CA SER A 14 -12.01 10.88 -14.31
C SER A 14 -13.10 11.50 -13.46
N ALA A 15 -13.03 12.81 -13.23
CA ALA A 15 -14.06 13.58 -12.54
C ALA A 15 -15.30 13.77 -13.43
N GLY A 16 -16.39 13.14 -13.09
CA GLY A 16 -17.72 13.33 -13.70
C GLY A 16 -18.64 14.18 -12.83
N GLY A 17 -19.08 15.32 -13.42
CA GLY A 17 -20.37 15.96 -13.22
C GLY A 17 -20.79 16.47 -11.85
N ARG A 18 -20.61 17.78 -11.63
CA ARG A 18 -21.30 18.54 -10.57
C ARG A 18 -22.78 18.77 -10.92
N ARG A 19 -23.71 18.36 -10.07
CA ARG A 19 -25.07 18.90 -10.03
C ARG A 19 -25.24 19.74 -8.76
N ALA A 20 -25.55 21.02 -8.97
CA ALA A 20 -25.89 21.98 -7.93
C ALA A 20 -27.31 21.72 -7.41
N TRP A 21 -27.48 21.71 -6.09
CA TRP A 21 -28.79 21.76 -5.44
C TRP A 21 -28.89 23.04 -4.61
N ALA A 22 -29.93 23.79 -4.92
CA ALA A 22 -30.29 25.04 -4.23
C ALA A 22 -30.94 24.72 -2.89
N GLY A 23 -30.47 25.40 -1.84
CA GLY A 23 -31.00 25.24 -0.48
C GLY A 23 -32.29 26.01 -0.25
N ALA A 24 -33.18 25.43 0.54
CA ALA A 24 -34.33 26.10 1.17
C ALA A 24 -34.02 26.38 2.64
N ILE A 25 -34.14 27.63 3.04
CA ILE A 25 -34.01 28.12 4.44
C ILE A 25 -35.31 27.84 5.17
N ALA A 26 -35.29 27.01 6.21
CA ALA A 26 -36.40 26.89 7.16
C ALA A 26 -36.02 27.53 8.47
N VAL A 27 -36.82 28.54 8.84
CA VAL A 27 -36.80 29.24 10.16
C VAL A 27 -37.53 28.35 11.15
N VAL A 28 -36.88 27.98 12.26
CA VAL A 28 -37.52 27.29 13.39
C VAL A 28 -37.40 28.16 14.66
N LEU A 29 -38.55 28.45 15.24
CA LEU A 29 -38.77 29.20 16.46
C LEU A 29 -38.23 28.47 17.71
N ILE A 30 -37.56 29.23 18.56
CA ILE A 30 -37.03 28.78 19.86
C ILE A 30 -38.14 28.74 20.89
N THR A 31 -38.40 27.59 21.49
CA THR A 31 -39.13 27.48 22.75
C THR A 31 -38.15 27.17 23.88
N LEU A 32 -38.07 28.04 24.86
CA LEU A 32 -37.33 27.85 26.10
C LEU A 32 -38.03 26.77 26.96
N GLY A 33 -37.34 25.71 27.24
CA GLY A 33 -37.71 24.64 28.17
C GLY A 33 -36.58 24.39 29.16
N THR A 34 -36.91 24.33 30.42
CA THR A 34 -36.12 24.39 31.64
C THR A 34 -35.11 23.22 31.84
N VAL A 35 -33.99 23.63 32.41
CA VAL A 35 -32.92 22.94 33.13
C VAL A 35 -33.28 21.57 33.71
N GLY A 36 -32.51 20.56 33.27
CA GLY A 36 -32.30 19.28 33.95
C GLY A 36 -30.81 18.92 33.86
N CYS A 37 -30.06 19.09 34.96
CA CYS A 37 -28.67 18.62 35.06
C CYS A 37 -28.64 17.12 35.04
N GLY A 38 -28.29 16.56 33.89
CA GLY A 38 -27.90 15.16 33.74
C GLY A 38 -26.56 15.13 33.05
N HIS A 39 -25.44 15.14 33.78
CA HIS A 39 -24.12 14.82 33.27
C HIS A 39 -24.13 13.34 32.84
N ARG A 40 -24.43 13.09 31.58
CA ARG A 40 -23.88 11.91 30.88
C ARG A 40 -22.68 12.41 30.11
N GLY A 41 -21.52 12.23 30.71
CA GLY A 41 -20.27 12.26 29.99
C GLY A 41 -20.35 11.19 28.90
N GLY A 42 -20.65 11.60 27.68
CA GLY A 42 -20.38 10.79 26.52
C GLY A 42 -18.86 10.76 26.39
N ASP A 43 -18.23 9.64 26.75
CA ASP A 43 -16.88 9.35 26.32
C ASP A 43 -16.90 9.44 24.79
N ALA A 44 -16.33 10.53 24.27
CA ALA A 44 -15.96 10.58 22.88
C ALA A 44 -14.95 9.45 22.70
N SER A 45 -15.42 8.34 22.16
CA SER A 45 -14.57 7.20 21.79
C SER A 45 -13.48 7.72 20.88
N THR A 46 -12.26 7.86 21.40
CA THR A 46 -11.05 8.15 20.66
C THR A 46 -10.56 6.88 19.93
N SER A 47 -11.47 6.14 19.34
CA SER A 47 -11.12 5.04 18.44
C SER A 47 -10.67 5.65 17.12
N GLY A 48 -9.34 5.63 16.89
CA GLY A 48 -8.79 5.98 15.56
C GLY A 48 -9.38 5.10 14.46
N PRO A 49 -8.93 5.24 13.19
CA PRO A 49 -9.50 4.53 12.05
C PRO A 49 -9.74 3.04 12.32
N GLU A 50 -10.88 2.52 11.87
CA GLU A 50 -11.25 1.12 12.04
C GLU A 50 -10.30 0.21 11.25
N ILE A 51 -9.84 -0.87 11.89
CA ILE A 51 -9.00 -1.88 11.24
C ILE A 51 -9.90 -3.03 10.80
N VAL A 52 -9.93 -3.26 9.49
CA VAL A 52 -10.54 -4.46 8.91
C VAL A 52 -9.49 -5.52 8.66
N VAL A 53 -9.95 -6.77 8.74
CA VAL A 53 -9.12 -7.96 8.58
C VAL A 53 -9.76 -8.86 7.54
N HIS A 54 -8.94 -9.32 6.60
CA HIS A 54 -9.36 -10.28 5.57
C HIS A 54 -8.43 -11.48 5.59
N ASP A 55 -9.00 -12.67 5.82
CA ASP A 55 -8.27 -13.93 5.69
C ASP A 55 -8.27 -14.37 4.22
N ALA A 56 -7.08 -14.53 3.64
CA ALA A 56 -6.90 -14.81 2.21
C ALA A 56 -6.67 -16.31 1.94
N ALA A 57 -5.45 -16.84 2.10
CA ALA A 57 -5.12 -18.24 1.84
C ALA A 57 -4.67 -18.94 3.13
N ILE A 58 -5.61 -19.37 3.97
CA ILE A 58 -5.33 -19.97 5.28
C ILE A 58 -5.01 -21.45 5.16
N SER A 59 -5.83 -22.22 4.44
CA SER A 59 -5.67 -23.67 4.30
C SER A 59 -4.54 -24.02 3.33
N LYS A 60 -3.93 -25.18 3.52
CA LYS A 60 -2.91 -25.71 2.58
C LYS A 60 -3.46 -25.83 1.15
N GLN A 61 -4.74 -26.15 0.99
CA GLN A 61 -5.37 -26.26 -0.33
C GLN A 61 -5.51 -24.90 -1.01
N GLU A 62 -5.90 -23.84 -0.29
CA GLU A 62 -5.98 -22.47 -0.81
C GLU A 62 -4.60 -21.97 -1.23
N ARG A 63 -3.59 -22.12 -0.38
CA ARG A 63 -2.20 -21.76 -0.69
C ARG A 63 -1.74 -22.42 -2.00
N ARG A 64 -1.93 -23.72 -2.11
CA ARG A 64 -1.56 -24.46 -3.32
C ARG A 64 -2.29 -23.98 -4.58
N ARG A 65 -3.56 -23.59 -4.48
CA ARG A 65 -4.31 -23.01 -5.61
C ARG A 65 -3.69 -21.68 -6.06
N VAL A 66 -3.38 -20.80 -5.12
CA VAL A 66 -2.75 -19.50 -5.40
C VAL A 66 -1.39 -19.69 -6.08
N GLU A 67 -0.54 -20.55 -5.54
CA GLU A 67 0.78 -20.86 -6.11
C GLU A 67 0.67 -21.40 -7.53
N VAL A 68 -0.16 -22.44 -7.76
CA VAL A 68 -0.34 -23.04 -9.08
C VAL A 68 -0.88 -22.04 -10.09
N TYR A 69 -1.78 -21.15 -9.66
CA TYR A 69 -2.31 -20.09 -10.52
C TYR A 69 -1.20 -19.17 -11.01
N TRP A 70 -0.40 -18.61 -10.09
CA TRP A 70 0.63 -17.63 -10.44
C TRP A 70 1.87 -18.24 -11.08
N THR A 71 2.32 -19.42 -10.65
CA THR A 71 3.48 -20.11 -11.26
C THR A 71 3.14 -20.76 -12.60
N GLY A 72 1.86 -20.94 -12.91
CA GLY A 72 1.38 -21.42 -14.21
C GLY A 72 1.39 -20.31 -15.25
N THR A 73 0.31 -19.54 -15.36
CA THR A 73 0.10 -18.51 -16.39
C THR A 73 -0.01 -17.11 -15.84
N GLY A 74 -0.45 -16.93 -14.61
CA GLY A 74 -0.84 -15.63 -14.05
C GLY A 74 0.24 -14.57 -14.10
N ILE A 75 1.50 -14.89 -13.76
CA ILE A 75 2.61 -13.91 -13.81
C ILE A 75 2.88 -13.48 -15.27
N ALA A 76 2.85 -14.41 -16.22
CA ALA A 76 3.06 -14.11 -17.63
C ALA A 76 1.91 -13.25 -18.19
N ASP A 77 0.67 -13.52 -17.79
CA ASP A 77 -0.50 -12.76 -18.24
C ASP A 77 -0.45 -11.30 -17.76
N VAL A 78 -0.02 -11.06 -16.51
CA VAL A 78 0.23 -9.70 -16.01
C VAL A 78 1.33 -9.01 -16.83
N ALA A 79 2.45 -9.69 -17.08
CA ALA A 79 3.55 -9.12 -17.84
C ALA A 79 3.18 -8.74 -19.29
N HIS A 80 2.23 -9.45 -19.91
CA HIS A 80 1.73 -9.10 -21.25
C HIS A 80 0.75 -7.92 -21.23
N GLY A 81 0.00 -7.74 -20.14
CA GLY A 81 -0.92 -6.60 -19.96
C GLY A 81 -0.21 -5.27 -19.67
N ASP A 82 1.00 -5.33 -19.18
CA ASP A 82 1.76 -4.20 -18.63
C ASP A 82 2.58 -3.42 -19.68
N ALA A 83 2.35 -3.58 -20.97
CA ALA A 83 3.19 -3.06 -22.08
C ALA A 83 3.33 -1.52 -22.16
N ALA A 84 2.95 -0.75 -21.12
CA ALA A 84 2.92 0.71 -21.16
C ALA A 84 3.63 1.43 -19.99
N GLY A 85 4.42 0.77 -19.21
CA GLY A 85 5.20 1.41 -18.13
C GLY A 85 6.45 2.12 -18.66
N ASN A 86 6.31 3.39 -19.05
CA ASN A 86 7.44 4.20 -19.51
C ASN A 86 8.15 4.92 -18.36
N SER A 87 8.49 4.21 -17.28
CA SER A 87 9.37 4.82 -16.29
C SER A 87 10.77 5.00 -16.89
N THR A 88 11.34 6.17 -16.70
CA THR A 88 12.73 6.47 -17.09
C THR A 88 13.71 6.32 -15.93
N GLN A 89 13.21 5.82 -14.79
CA GLN A 89 14.05 5.65 -13.61
C GLN A 89 15.03 4.48 -13.80
N PRO A 90 16.25 4.58 -13.28
CA PRO A 90 17.26 3.55 -13.40
C PRO A 90 16.87 2.28 -12.64
N GLU A 91 17.36 1.15 -13.14
CA GLU A 91 17.30 -0.10 -12.42
C GLU A 91 18.22 -0.08 -11.19
N TRP A 92 17.77 -0.67 -10.09
CA TRP A 92 18.63 -0.93 -8.93
C TRP A 92 19.55 -2.13 -9.21
N THR A 93 20.84 -1.88 -9.31
CA THR A 93 21.86 -2.90 -9.65
C THR A 93 22.78 -3.26 -8.49
N GLU A 94 22.70 -2.55 -7.37
CA GLU A 94 23.57 -2.72 -6.21
C GLU A 94 23.29 -3.98 -5.39
N GLY A 95 22.16 -4.64 -5.67
CA GLY A 95 21.80 -5.89 -4.97
C GLY A 95 21.38 -5.65 -3.52
N GLY A 96 22.03 -6.35 -2.58
CA GLY A 96 21.86 -6.16 -1.14
C GLY A 96 20.48 -6.57 -0.61
N VAL A 97 20.07 -5.96 0.50
CA VAL A 97 18.79 -6.23 1.16
C VAL A 97 17.61 -5.79 0.29
N ILE A 98 17.74 -4.68 -0.47
CA ILE A 98 16.70 -4.23 -1.41
C ILE A 98 16.34 -5.32 -2.40
N ALA A 99 17.34 -5.91 -3.07
CA ALA A 99 17.12 -6.92 -4.10
C ALA A 99 16.46 -8.22 -3.59
N ARG A 100 16.36 -8.39 -2.27
CA ARG A 100 15.75 -9.57 -1.64
C ARG A 100 14.40 -9.27 -1.00
N THR A 101 14.20 -8.05 -0.49
CA THR A 101 13.05 -7.69 0.34
C THR A 101 11.97 -6.93 -0.40
N VAL A 102 12.33 -6.17 -1.46
CA VAL A 102 11.35 -5.51 -2.33
C VAL A 102 10.94 -6.47 -3.43
N GLY A 103 9.66 -6.57 -3.70
CA GLY A 103 9.13 -7.54 -4.66
C GLY A 103 7.81 -7.12 -5.30
N ARG A 104 7.32 -7.95 -6.24
CA ARG A 104 6.01 -7.77 -6.86
C ARG A 104 4.92 -8.48 -6.06
N LEU A 105 3.85 -7.74 -5.78
CA LEU A 105 2.62 -8.26 -5.22
C LEU A 105 1.59 -8.42 -6.34
N TYR A 106 1.23 -9.64 -6.63
CA TYR A 106 0.23 -9.99 -7.64
C TYR A 106 -1.14 -10.17 -7.00
N ALA A 107 -2.18 -9.72 -7.69
CA ALA A 107 -3.56 -9.82 -7.25
C ALA A 107 -4.50 -10.04 -8.43
N GLN A 108 -5.64 -10.68 -8.16
CA GLN A 108 -6.76 -10.78 -9.07
C GLN A 108 -7.94 -10.01 -8.47
N SER A 109 -8.42 -8.98 -9.17
CA SER A 109 -9.61 -8.25 -8.73
C SER A 109 -10.85 -9.13 -8.75
N ALA A 110 -11.88 -8.77 -8.00
CA ALA A 110 -13.16 -9.49 -7.99
C ALA A 110 -13.81 -9.58 -9.37
N GLY A 111 -13.52 -8.62 -10.28
CA GLY A 111 -13.94 -8.64 -11.67
C GLY A 111 -13.09 -9.54 -12.59
N GLY A 112 -12.09 -10.23 -12.06
CA GLY A 112 -11.19 -11.13 -12.79
C GLY A 112 -9.98 -10.45 -13.43
N GLY A 113 -9.85 -9.12 -13.36
CA GLY A 113 -8.67 -8.40 -13.85
C GLY A 113 -7.43 -8.76 -13.03
N LEU A 114 -6.29 -8.89 -13.71
CA LEU A 114 -5.01 -9.16 -13.08
C LEU A 114 -4.23 -7.86 -12.93
N GLY A 115 -3.52 -7.73 -11.82
CA GLY A 115 -2.67 -6.59 -11.55
C GLY A 115 -1.45 -6.96 -10.72
N ALA A 116 -0.49 -6.05 -10.70
CA ALA A 116 0.65 -6.14 -9.83
C ALA A 116 0.98 -4.77 -9.21
N CYS A 117 1.36 -4.84 -7.97
CA CYS A 117 1.91 -3.75 -7.17
C CYS A 117 3.33 -4.09 -6.71
N THR A 118 3.91 -3.19 -5.95
CA THR A 118 5.17 -3.40 -5.22
C THR A 118 4.86 -3.61 -3.73
N ALA A 119 5.66 -4.43 -3.07
CA ALA A 119 5.57 -4.62 -1.61
C ALA A 119 6.95 -4.90 -1.01
N THR A 120 7.07 -4.83 0.31
CA THR A 120 8.36 -4.91 1.01
C THR A 120 8.26 -5.74 2.29
N VAL A 121 9.24 -6.62 2.51
CA VAL A 121 9.36 -7.41 3.75
C VAL A 121 9.86 -6.51 4.88
N VAL A 122 9.09 -6.42 5.96
CA VAL A 122 9.38 -5.54 7.12
C VAL A 122 9.32 -6.25 8.47
N GLY A 123 9.06 -7.56 8.49
CA GLY A 123 8.98 -8.36 9.72
C GLY A 123 9.07 -9.85 9.44
N ALA A 124 8.95 -10.67 10.49
CA ALA A 124 9.14 -12.12 10.41
C ALA A 124 8.32 -12.76 9.29
N ASN A 125 7.01 -12.53 9.30
CA ASN A 125 6.09 -12.92 8.22
C ASN A 125 5.27 -11.72 7.76
N THR A 126 5.83 -10.51 7.82
CA THR A 126 5.11 -9.26 7.60
C THR A 126 5.65 -8.54 6.37
N VAL A 127 4.74 -8.22 5.47
CA VAL A 127 4.98 -7.42 4.24
C VAL A 127 4.09 -6.19 4.29
N ILE A 128 4.60 -5.05 3.81
CA ILE A 128 3.84 -3.80 3.71
C ILE A 128 3.64 -3.39 2.26
N THR A 129 2.47 -2.82 1.96
CA THR A 129 2.08 -2.31 0.64
C THR A 129 1.01 -1.24 0.77
N ALA A 130 0.49 -0.70 -0.35
CA ALA A 130 -0.68 0.17 -0.35
C ALA A 130 -1.98 -0.65 -0.19
N ALA A 131 -3.00 -0.07 0.43
CA ALA A 131 -4.29 -0.75 0.65
C ALA A 131 -5.02 -1.01 -0.68
N HIS A 132 -4.96 -0.07 -1.63
CA HIS A 132 -5.57 -0.24 -2.96
C HIS A 132 -4.95 -1.39 -3.78
N CYS A 133 -3.82 -1.95 -3.35
CA CYS A 133 -3.19 -3.13 -3.99
C CYS A 133 -3.83 -4.46 -3.60
N VAL A 134 -4.74 -4.45 -2.62
CA VAL A 134 -5.38 -5.66 -2.08
C VAL A 134 -6.90 -5.52 -1.95
N ARG A 135 -7.42 -4.33 -2.20
CA ARG A 135 -8.85 -4.05 -2.16
C ARG A 135 -9.22 -3.03 -3.24
N THR A 136 -9.88 -3.48 -4.28
CA THR A 136 -10.23 -2.65 -5.44
C THR A 136 -11.57 -1.96 -5.22
N SER A 137 -11.60 -0.64 -5.46
CA SER A 137 -12.84 0.14 -5.49
C SER A 137 -13.56 -0.04 -6.84
N ASP A 138 -14.88 -0.12 -6.82
CA ASP A 138 -15.74 -0.25 -8.01
C ASP A 138 -15.95 1.06 -8.80
N GLY A 139 -15.20 2.11 -8.50
CA GLY A 139 -15.33 3.40 -9.16
C GLY A 139 -16.42 4.31 -8.57
N ALA A 140 -17.22 3.83 -7.65
CA ALA A 140 -18.27 4.64 -7.01
C ALA A 140 -17.74 5.57 -5.91
N GLY A 141 -16.43 5.57 -5.65
CA GLY A 141 -15.78 6.50 -4.73
C GLY A 141 -16.03 6.23 -3.25
N SER A 142 -16.48 5.03 -2.89
CA SER A 142 -16.72 4.62 -1.51
C SER A 142 -15.91 3.38 -1.15
N SER A 143 -15.14 3.43 -0.07
CA SER A 143 -14.44 2.26 0.47
C SER A 143 -15.40 1.12 0.84
N ARG A 144 -16.65 1.43 1.17
CA ARG A 144 -17.66 0.42 1.54
C ARG A 144 -18.13 -0.45 0.38
N SER A 145 -18.04 0.03 -0.86
CA SER A 145 -18.34 -0.76 -2.06
C SER A 145 -17.11 -1.49 -2.62
N ALA A 146 -15.93 -1.23 -2.06
CA ALA A 146 -14.70 -1.87 -2.48
C ALA A 146 -14.71 -3.37 -2.15
N THR A 147 -14.21 -4.17 -3.08
CA THR A 147 -14.12 -5.63 -2.95
C THR A 147 -12.70 -6.08 -2.69
N TRP A 148 -12.55 -7.13 -1.88
CA TRP A 148 -11.24 -7.74 -1.67
C TRP A 148 -10.74 -8.40 -2.94
N ASP A 149 -9.48 -8.20 -3.23
CA ASP A 149 -8.80 -8.89 -4.31
C ASP A 149 -8.45 -10.33 -3.87
N HIS A 150 -8.34 -11.20 -4.85
CA HIS A 150 -8.11 -12.62 -4.65
C HIS A 150 -6.74 -13.03 -5.14
N GLN A 151 -6.35 -14.28 -4.87
CA GLN A 151 -5.10 -14.86 -5.37
C GLN A 151 -3.85 -14.02 -5.00
N LEU A 152 -3.87 -13.38 -3.81
CA LEU A 152 -2.76 -12.53 -3.38
C LEU A 152 -1.45 -13.33 -3.26
N TYR A 153 -0.44 -12.95 -4.04
CA TYR A 153 0.83 -13.66 -4.13
C TYR A 153 2.01 -12.68 -4.22
N PHE A 154 2.93 -12.79 -3.32
CA PHE A 154 4.11 -11.91 -3.26
C PHE A 154 5.36 -12.64 -3.70
N VAL A 155 6.11 -12.05 -4.62
CA VAL A 155 7.38 -12.56 -5.13
C VAL A 155 8.50 -11.59 -4.78
N PRO A 156 9.20 -11.81 -3.66
CA PRO A 156 10.35 -10.99 -3.26
C PRO A 156 11.48 -11.14 -4.26
N GLY A 157 12.18 -10.04 -4.55
CA GLY A 157 13.30 -10.03 -5.49
C GLY A 157 12.95 -10.48 -6.90
N TYR A 158 11.69 -10.30 -7.33
CA TYR A 158 11.27 -10.63 -8.70
C TYR A 158 12.22 -10.01 -9.73
N HIS A 159 12.67 -10.80 -10.70
CA HIS A 159 13.66 -10.38 -11.66
C HIS A 159 13.54 -11.17 -12.96
N ASP A 160 13.19 -10.52 -14.07
CA ASP A 160 13.11 -11.10 -15.41
C ASP A 160 12.39 -12.46 -15.46
N GLY A 161 11.20 -12.52 -14.89
CA GLY A 161 10.42 -13.76 -14.83
C GLY A 161 10.91 -14.79 -13.80
N LYS A 162 11.92 -14.47 -13.01
CA LYS A 162 12.48 -15.35 -11.98
C LYS A 162 12.00 -14.98 -10.59
N SER A 163 11.85 -15.98 -9.75
CA SER A 163 11.50 -15.87 -8.33
C SER A 163 12.64 -16.47 -7.49
N PRO A 164 13.78 -15.78 -7.35
CA PRO A 164 15.00 -16.34 -6.76
C PRO A 164 14.82 -16.77 -5.30
N TYR A 165 13.85 -16.19 -4.61
CA TYR A 165 13.52 -16.48 -3.23
C TYR A 165 12.18 -17.22 -3.10
N GLY A 166 11.64 -17.76 -4.21
CA GLY A 166 10.30 -18.31 -4.27
C GLY A 166 9.21 -17.24 -4.28
N GLY A 167 8.00 -17.67 -4.04
CA GLY A 167 6.86 -16.78 -3.86
C GLY A 167 6.06 -17.19 -2.64
N PHE A 168 5.36 -16.25 -2.05
CA PHE A 168 4.65 -16.40 -0.80
C PHE A 168 3.17 -16.03 -0.96
N THR A 169 2.31 -16.89 -0.47
CA THR A 169 0.87 -16.60 -0.42
C THR A 169 0.55 -15.73 0.77
N VAL A 170 -0.39 -14.79 0.59
CA VAL A 170 -0.88 -13.97 1.69
C VAL A 170 -1.84 -14.79 2.53
N ARG A 171 -1.61 -14.85 3.84
CA ARG A 171 -2.47 -15.48 4.82
C ARG A 171 -3.60 -14.55 5.24
N ARG A 172 -3.22 -13.30 5.53
CA ARG A 172 -4.14 -12.29 6.08
C ARG A 172 -3.74 -10.89 5.68
N VAL A 173 -4.72 -10.03 5.47
CA VAL A 173 -4.57 -8.60 5.22
C VAL A 173 -5.14 -7.80 6.39
N ARG A 174 -4.45 -6.73 6.80
CA ARG A 174 -4.94 -5.72 7.75
C ARG A 174 -4.81 -4.34 7.14
N MET A 175 -5.88 -3.55 7.16
CA MET A 175 -5.89 -2.18 6.62
C MET A 175 -7.03 -1.37 7.27
N ALA A 176 -7.15 -0.09 6.91
CA ALA A 176 -8.31 0.70 7.30
C ALA A 176 -9.55 0.31 6.49
N GLU A 177 -10.74 0.34 7.11
CA GLU A 177 -12.00 0.27 6.36
C GLU A 177 -12.11 1.46 5.39
N GLU A 178 -11.83 2.67 5.88
CA GLU A 178 -11.81 3.90 5.10
C GLU A 178 -10.43 4.18 4.48
N TRP A 179 -9.83 3.18 3.84
CA TRP A 179 -8.47 3.28 3.29
C TRP A 179 -8.28 4.37 2.24
N GLN A 180 -9.37 4.85 1.62
CA GLN A 180 -9.34 5.95 0.66
C GLN A 180 -9.17 7.33 1.32
N ASP A 181 -9.33 7.40 2.64
CA ASP A 181 -9.09 8.63 3.37
C ASP A 181 -7.58 8.93 3.45
N GLU A 182 -7.27 10.21 3.58
CA GLU A 182 -5.89 10.69 3.63
C GLU A 182 -5.06 9.97 4.71
N GLY A 183 -3.92 9.41 4.29
CA GLY A 183 -2.97 8.75 5.18
C GLY A 183 -3.38 7.34 5.62
N LEU A 184 -4.42 6.75 5.02
CA LEU A 184 -4.90 5.41 5.36
C LEU A 184 -4.66 4.38 4.26
N ASP A 185 -4.19 4.79 3.08
CA ASP A 185 -3.87 3.86 1.98
C ASP A 185 -2.55 3.11 2.27
N VAL A 186 -2.63 2.23 3.26
CA VAL A 186 -1.56 1.32 3.68
C VAL A 186 -2.16 0.00 4.14
N ALA A 187 -1.57 -1.11 3.72
CA ALA A 187 -1.93 -2.45 4.16
C ALA A 187 -0.72 -3.21 4.70
N VAL A 188 -0.96 -4.01 5.72
CA VAL A 188 0.00 -4.97 6.28
C VAL A 188 -0.49 -6.37 5.95
N LEU A 189 0.39 -7.17 5.34
CA LEU A 189 0.13 -8.54 4.91
C LEU A 189 0.87 -9.51 5.82
N GLU A 190 0.15 -10.48 6.37
CA GLU A 190 0.74 -11.63 7.04
C GLU A 190 0.95 -12.74 5.99
N MET A 191 2.18 -13.18 5.85
CA MET A 191 2.54 -14.19 4.87
C MET A 191 2.43 -15.60 5.44
N ASN A 192 2.10 -16.57 4.61
CA ASN A 192 2.31 -17.98 4.96
C ASN A 192 3.81 -18.30 4.91
N ALA A 193 4.24 -19.25 5.73
CA ALA A 193 5.58 -19.80 5.61
C ALA A 193 5.76 -20.51 4.26
N SER A 194 7.00 -20.58 3.79
CA SER A 194 7.40 -21.37 2.64
C SER A 194 7.10 -22.87 2.83
N ASP A 195 7.19 -23.66 1.78
CA ASP A 195 6.91 -25.11 1.83
C ASP A 195 7.84 -25.86 2.80
N ASP A 196 9.06 -25.37 3.00
CA ASP A 196 10.04 -25.91 3.98
C ASP A 196 9.87 -25.32 5.40
N GLY A 197 8.80 -24.56 5.63
CA GLY A 197 8.40 -24.04 6.93
C GLY A 197 9.11 -22.77 7.37
N LYS A 198 9.93 -22.14 6.52
CA LYS A 198 10.63 -20.89 6.84
C LYS A 198 9.72 -19.69 6.74
N SER A 199 9.92 -18.73 7.63
CA SER A 199 9.34 -17.40 7.51
C SER A 199 9.93 -16.67 6.30
N ILE A 200 9.21 -15.67 5.79
CA ILE A 200 9.73 -14.88 4.67
C ILE A 200 11.04 -14.18 5.04
N SER A 201 11.16 -13.70 6.27
CA SER A 201 12.40 -13.04 6.74
C SER A 201 13.61 -13.98 6.81
N GLU A 202 13.42 -15.26 7.10
CA GLU A 202 14.51 -16.25 7.06
C GLU A 202 15.01 -16.51 5.63
N VAL A 203 14.16 -16.25 4.64
CA VAL A 203 14.52 -16.44 3.22
C VAL A 203 15.12 -15.16 2.63
N THR A 204 14.59 -13.99 2.96
CA THR A 204 14.93 -12.72 2.28
C THR A 204 15.70 -11.73 3.13
N GLY A 205 15.66 -11.83 4.46
CA GLY A 205 15.95 -10.72 5.36
C GLY A 205 14.75 -9.75 5.45
N VAL A 206 14.97 -8.60 6.07
CA VAL A 206 13.94 -7.57 6.28
C VAL A 206 14.50 -6.17 6.09
N GLN A 207 13.66 -5.22 5.70
CA GLN A 207 13.90 -3.78 5.88
C GLN A 207 13.45 -3.35 7.27
N GLY A 208 14.12 -2.37 7.84
CA GLY A 208 13.63 -1.65 9.00
C GLY A 208 12.30 -0.95 8.69
N ILE A 209 11.54 -0.63 9.73
CA ILE A 209 10.31 0.15 9.60
C ILE A 209 10.30 1.27 10.65
N SER A 210 10.02 2.50 10.22
CA SER A 210 9.86 3.65 11.09
C SER A 210 8.47 4.26 10.93
N PHE A 211 7.86 4.63 12.04
CA PHE A 211 6.52 5.25 12.07
C PHE A 211 6.61 6.77 12.29
N THR A 212 7.78 7.31 12.08
CA THR A 212 8.06 8.74 12.02
C THR A 212 8.80 9.01 10.71
N ALA A 213 8.30 9.95 9.94
CA ALA A 213 8.93 10.40 8.70
C ALA A 213 9.28 11.88 8.84
N GLU A 214 10.56 12.17 8.94
CA GLU A 214 11.03 13.55 9.01
C GLU A 214 11.06 14.16 7.59
N PRO A 215 10.54 15.37 7.40
CA PRO A 215 10.62 16.06 6.12
C PRO A 215 12.05 16.48 5.80
N SER A 216 12.32 16.74 4.52
CA SER A 216 13.65 17.14 4.00
C SER A 216 14.75 16.12 4.29
N THR A 217 14.39 14.83 4.31
CA THR A 217 15.32 13.72 4.46
C THR A 217 15.53 13.06 3.10
N LEU A 218 16.77 12.75 2.76
CA LEU A 218 17.07 11.94 1.57
C LEU A 218 16.32 10.62 1.67
N THR A 219 15.51 10.37 0.67
CA THR A 219 14.60 9.22 0.63
C THR A 219 14.77 8.49 -0.68
N HIS A 220 14.95 7.19 -0.58
CA HIS A 220 15.08 6.27 -1.70
C HIS A 220 13.73 5.59 -1.94
N PHE A 221 13.24 5.66 -3.17
CA PHE A 221 12.01 4.99 -3.58
C PHE A 221 12.33 3.83 -4.51
N PHE A 222 11.78 2.67 -4.20
CA PHE A 222 11.92 1.44 -4.99
C PHE A 222 10.56 0.94 -5.45
N GLY A 223 10.47 0.50 -6.71
CA GLY A 223 9.22 0.02 -7.25
C GLY A 223 9.37 -0.78 -8.54
N TYR A 224 8.28 -1.45 -8.93
CA TYR A 224 8.15 -2.20 -10.18
C TYR A 224 7.08 -1.54 -11.08
N PRO A 225 7.37 -0.40 -11.74
CA PRO A 225 6.39 0.28 -12.57
C PRO A 225 6.19 -0.49 -13.89
N TYR A 226 5.42 -1.57 -13.83
CA TYR A 226 5.21 -2.50 -14.94
C TYR A 226 6.50 -2.95 -15.63
N THR A 227 7.53 -3.17 -14.81
CA THR A 227 8.84 -3.64 -15.26
C THR A 227 9.15 -5.00 -14.66
N THR A 228 10.07 -5.73 -15.29
CA THR A 228 10.54 -7.02 -14.77
C THR A 228 11.65 -6.85 -13.73
N ARG A 229 12.06 -5.63 -13.43
CA ARG A 229 13.13 -5.30 -12.50
C ARG A 229 12.72 -4.18 -11.58
N VAL A 230 13.29 -4.16 -10.39
CA VAL A 230 13.08 -3.06 -9.45
C VAL A 230 13.80 -1.82 -9.94
N LEU A 231 13.06 -0.71 -10.04
CA LEU A 231 13.62 0.61 -10.35
C LEU A 231 13.81 1.40 -9.07
N HIS A 232 14.71 2.37 -9.15
CA HIS A 232 15.10 3.22 -8.03
C HIS A 232 15.15 4.68 -8.44
N CYS A 233 14.73 5.55 -7.55
CA CYS A 233 15.03 6.97 -7.58
C CYS A 233 15.14 7.51 -6.15
N GLU A 234 15.76 8.66 -6.02
CA GLU A 234 16.00 9.29 -4.73
C GLU A 234 15.78 10.80 -4.79
N GLY A 235 15.55 11.38 -3.64
CA GLY A 235 15.43 12.82 -3.48
C GLY A 235 14.96 13.18 -2.07
N ASP A 236 15.10 14.45 -1.73
CA ASP A 236 14.61 14.94 -0.46
C ASP A 236 13.08 14.87 -0.42
N ASN A 237 12.56 14.16 0.57
CA ASN A 237 11.13 14.09 0.77
C ASN A 237 10.57 15.43 1.29
N SER A 238 9.30 15.67 1.01
CA SER A 238 8.56 16.78 1.59
C SER A 238 7.13 16.35 1.91
N ARG A 239 6.50 17.04 2.88
CA ARG A 239 5.06 16.85 3.11
C ARG A 239 4.28 17.46 1.96
N GLU A 240 3.26 16.77 1.49
CA GLU A 240 2.36 17.35 0.52
C GLU A 240 1.57 18.49 1.16
N TYR A 241 1.55 19.65 0.51
CA TYR A 241 0.93 20.87 1.06
C TYR A 241 -0.56 20.72 1.37
N ARG A 242 -1.26 19.94 0.54
CA ARG A 242 -2.72 19.72 0.66
C ARG A 242 -3.09 18.49 1.46
N ALA A 243 -2.12 17.62 1.77
CA ALA A 243 -2.32 16.32 2.40
C ALA A 243 -1.14 16.01 3.32
N SER A 244 -1.18 16.46 4.56
CA SER A 244 -0.05 16.38 5.50
C SER A 244 0.36 14.96 5.88
N ALA A 245 -0.51 13.97 5.65
CA ALA A 245 -0.20 12.56 5.85
C ALA A 245 0.52 11.93 4.66
N LEU A 246 0.70 12.67 3.55
CA LEU A 246 1.44 12.21 2.39
C LEU A 246 2.87 12.79 2.38
N LEU A 247 3.81 11.94 2.03
CA LEU A 247 5.14 12.34 1.59
C LEU A 247 5.20 12.35 0.08
N ARG A 248 5.92 13.31 -0.50
CA ARG A 248 6.27 13.30 -1.92
C ARG A 248 7.78 13.33 -2.10
N ILE A 249 8.24 12.74 -3.18
CA ILE A 249 9.62 12.86 -3.64
C ILE A 249 9.65 13.27 -5.12
N PRO A 250 10.65 14.01 -5.57
CA PRO A 250 10.78 14.46 -6.96
C PRO A 250 11.22 13.30 -7.88
N CYS A 251 10.31 12.38 -8.10
CA CYS A 251 10.52 11.15 -8.83
C CYS A 251 9.21 10.65 -9.44
N ALA A 252 9.14 10.57 -10.75
CA ALA A 252 8.00 9.96 -11.46
C ALA A 252 8.29 8.48 -11.71
N MET A 253 7.78 7.59 -10.87
CA MET A 253 8.03 6.15 -11.01
C MET A 253 7.02 5.45 -11.95
N GLY A 254 5.76 5.84 -11.90
CA GLY A 254 4.71 5.28 -12.75
C GLY A 254 3.89 4.15 -12.13
N VAL A 255 2.88 3.69 -12.89
CA VAL A 255 1.90 2.68 -12.47
C VAL A 255 2.57 1.33 -12.21
N GLY A 256 2.11 0.60 -11.18
CA GLY A 256 2.72 -0.67 -10.72
C GLY A 256 3.71 -0.46 -9.57
N SER A 257 4.23 0.75 -9.37
CA SER A 257 5.07 1.08 -8.23
C SER A 257 4.29 1.29 -6.93
N SER A 258 2.96 1.27 -6.97
CA SER A 258 2.07 1.32 -5.80
C SER A 258 2.50 0.31 -4.74
N GLY A 259 2.53 0.74 -3.47
CA GLY A 259 3.01 -0.07 -2.35
C GLY A 259 4.54 -0.15 -2.21
N GLY A 260 5.29 0.40 -3.17
CA GLY A 260 6.75 0.46 -3.10
C GLY A 260 7.23 1.31 -1.92
N PRO A 261 8.35 0.93 -1.27
CA PRO A 261 8.81 1.57 -0.06
C PRO A 261 9.52 2.90 -0.33
N TYR A 262 9.25 3.87 0.54
CA TYR A 262 10.14 5.02 0.73
C TYR A 262 11.06 4.69 1.90
N ILE A 263 12.36 4.65 1.63
CA ILE A 263 13.38 4.20 2.58
C ILE A 263 14.32 5.38 2.89
N VAL A 264 14.56 5.60 4.17
CA VAL A 264 15.58 6.52 4.69
C VAL A 264 16.70 5.72 5.35
N ASP A 265 17.83 6.39 5.56
CA ASP A 265 19.02 5.80 6.19
C ASP A 265 19.48 4.51 5.47
N LEU A 266 19.43 4.53 4.13
CA LEU A 266 19.87 3.41 3.30
C LEU A 266 21.39 3.26 3.41
N ASP A 267 21.86 2.08 3.83
CA ASP A 267 23.29 1.76 3.95
C ASP A 267 23.84 1.06 2.68
N GLU A 268 25.14 0.78 2.69
CA GLU A 268 25.85 0.13 1.58
C GLU A 268 25.37 -1.32 1.32
N ASP A 269 24.79 -1.97 2.33
CA ASP A 269 24.22 -3.31 2.21
C ASP A 269 22.78 -3.28 1.66
N GLY A 270 22.24 -2.09 1.43
CA GLY A 270 20.85 -1.89 0.97
C GLY A 270 19.82 -2.09 2.08
N ALA A 271 20.21 -1.98 3.34
CA ALA A 271 19.28 -1.96 4.46
C ALA A 271 18.96 -0.51 4.86
N GLY A 272 17.73 -0.26 5.28
CA GLY A 272 17.27 1.05 5.72
C GLY A 272 15.92 0.98 6.40
N SER A 273 15.27 2.12 6.62
CA SER A 273 13.99 2.21 7.32
C SER A 273 12.87 2.65 6.37
N VAL A 274 11.85 1.81 6.21
CA VAL A 274 10.63 2.16 5.46
C VAL A 274 9.83 3.19 6.27
N VAL A 275 9.57 4.36 5.68
CA VAL A 275 8.85 5.49 6.31
C VAL A 275 7.53 5.82 5.61
N ALA A 276 7.33 5.34 4.39
CA ALA A 276 6.08 5.49 3.64
C ALA A 276 5.95 4.37 2.61
N VAL A 277 4.73 4.19 2.09
CA VAL A 277 4.44 3.33 0.93
C VAL A 277 3.84 4.18 -0.19
N ASN A 278 4.30 3.97 -1.41
CA ASN A 278 3.82 4.72 -2.58
C ASN A 278 2.34 4.42 -2.85
N ILE A 279 1.58 5.48 -3.16
CA ILE A 279 0.16 5.35 -3.50
C ILE A 279 -0.18 5.90 -4.90
N GLY A 280 0.79 6.53 -5.56
CA GLY A 280 0.60 7.10 -6.89
C GLY A 280 1.61 8.21 -7.18
N GLY A 281 1.35 8.96 -8.22
CA GLY A 281 2.22 10.05 -8.64
C GLY A 281 1.69 10.79 -9.87
N ASP A 282 2.45 11.79 -10.28
CA ASP A 282 2.28 12.52 -11.53
C ASP A 282 3.57 12.47 -12.37
N GLU A 283 3.70 13.32 -13.37
CA GLU A 283 4.86 13.39 -14.25
C GLU A 283 6.15 13.89 -13.54
N THR A 284 6.04 14.41 -12.32
CA THR A 284 7.16 15.06 -11.58
C THR A 284 7.43 14.39 -10.25
N PHE A 285 6.37 13.99 -9.54
CA PHE A 285 6.44 13.50 -8.17
C PHE A 285 5.76 12.15 -8.01
N SER A 286 6.28 11.35 -7.10
CA SER A 286 5.57 10.24 -6.49
C SER A 286 5.11 10.61 -5.08
N TYR A 287 3.94 10.09 -4.69
CA TYR A 287 3.28 10.36 -3.41
C TYR A 287 3.13 9.07 -2.61
N GLY A 288 3.48 9.11 -1.35
CA GLY A 288 3.40 7.95 -0.45
C GLY A 288 2.64 8.27 0.84
N THR A 289 1.83 7.33 1.31
CA THR A 289 1.26 7.37 2.66
C THR A 289 2.38 7.26 3.67
N ALA A 290 2.60 8.32 4.46
CA ALA A 290 3.58 8.32 5.55
C ALA A 290 3.16 7.34 6.64
N LEU A 291 4.07 6.47 7.07
CA LEU A 291 3.81 5.54 8.15
C LEU A 291 3.72 6.31 9.48
N GLY A 292 2.56 6.23 10.11
CA GLY A 292 2.26 6.93 11.36
C GLY A 292 1.67 5.99 12.40
N ALA A 293 0.96 6.57 13.36
CA ALA A 293 0.35 5.81 14.46
C ALA A 293 -0.62 4.72 13.98
N PHE A 294 -1.33 4.95 12.88
CA PHE A 294 -2.23 3.94 12.30
C PHE A 294 -1.46 2.74 11.75
N ALA A 295 -0.45 2.97 10.91
CA ALA A 295 0.40 1.91 10.37
C ALA A 295 1.13 1.13 11.49
N ARG A 296 1.57 1.82 12.55
CA ARG A 296 2.13 1.17 13.75
C ARG A 296 1.14 0.20 14.38
N ARG A 297 -0.14 0.56 14.48
CA ARG A 297 -1.18 -0.34 15.02
C ARG A 297 -1.39 -1.56 14.14
N LEU A 298 -1.40 -1.39 12.81
CA LEU A 298 -1.49 -2.52 11.86
C LEU A 298 -0.32 -3.48 12.03
N TYR A 299 0.89 -2.94 12.01
CA TYR A 299 2.13 -3.70 12.14
C TYR A 299 2.21 -4.45 13.48
N ALA A 300 1.92 -3.78 14.60
CA ALA A 300 1.95 -4.40 15.91
C ALA A 300 0.97 -5.58 16.01
N LYS A 301 -0.24 -5.45 15.45
CA LYS A 301 -1.21 -6.55 15.42
C LYS A 301 -0.75 -7.74 14.57
N SER A 302 -0.03 -7.49 13.49
CA SER A 302 0.53 -8.54 12.62
C SER A 302 1.66 -9.30 13.34
N GLU A 303 2.59 -8.59 13.98
CA GLU A 303 3.73 -9.20 14.67
C GLU A 303 3.32 -10.00 15.92
N HIS A 304 2.27 -9.59 16.64
CA HIS A 304 1.73 -10.37 17.75
C HIS A 304 1.14 -11.70 17.29
N CYS A 305 0.35 -11.69 16.19
CA CYS A 305 -0.17 -12.93 15.63
C CYS A 305 0.93 -13.89 15.15
N SER A 306 2.04 -13.38 14.64
CA SER A 306 3.14 -14.22 14.14
C SER A 306 3.85 -15.02 15.24
N ARG A 307 3.72 -14.60 16.51
CA ARG A 307 4.35 -15.28 17.67
C ARG A 307 3.44 -16.28 18.36
N ASP A 308 2.11 -16.12 18.22
CA ASP A 308 1.11 -16.87 18.99
C ASP A 308 0.23 -17.79 18.12
N CYS A 309 0.43 -17.76 16.80
CA CYS A 309 -0.28 -18.60 15.82
C CYS A 309 0.63 -19.61 15.16
#